data_6e3e06e1b1bd6d27df31af3557bbb2ec
#
_entry.id   6e3e06e1b1bd6d27df31af3557bbb2ec
#
_cell.length_a   1.000
_cell.length_b   1.000
_cell.length_c   1.000
_cell.angle_alpha   90.00
_cell.angle_beta   90.00
_cell.angle_gamma   90.00
#
_symmetry.space_group_name_H-M   'P 1'
#
loop_
_entity.id
_entity.type
_entity.pdbx_description
1 polymer ?
#
loop_
_entity_poly.entity_id
_entity_poly.type
_entity_poly.pdbx_seq_one_letter_code
_entity_poly.pdbx_strand_id
1 'polypeptide(L)'
;MEIVIMQRHSLPENNGGIKMEFKEVIANRYSCKKYSDRQVEEEKLAAILSAGRLAPTAKNLQEQHVYVIRSAEMLAKVDTVTPCRYGAPTILVVAYDSGNEFTYPGGKRDSGTEDATIIATHMILAAADEGVDSCWVNFFDPEKMAETLGLPANEEVLMVMDLGYAAEGVGPLPNHSSRKALEETVTYL
;
A
#
# COMPACT_ATOMS: atom_id res chain seq x y z
N MET A 1 39.78 3.13 10.51
CA MET A 1 38.33 2.98 10.67
C MET A 1 37.69 4.06 9.81
N GLU A 2 37.50 3.77 8.51
CA GLU A 2 36.94 4.72 7.55
C GLU A 2 35.43 4.77 7.75
N ILE A 3 34.93 5.99 7.96
CA ILE A 3 33.47 6.26 8.01
C ILE A 3 32.98 6.29 6.57
N VAL A 4 32.31 5.21 6.15
CA VAL A 4 31.59 5.20 4.87
C VAL A 4 30.40 6.14 5.00
N ILE A 5 30.50 7.33 4.41
CA ILE A 5 29.39 8.26 4.27
C ILE A 5 28.45 7.64 3.26
N MET A 6 27.35 7.04 3.74
CA MET A 6 26.24 6.62 2.88
C MET A 6 25.72 7.84 2.12
N GLN A 7 25.83 7.82 0.80
CA GLN A 7 25.16 8.78 -0.06
C GLN A 7 23.66 8.71 0.19
N ARG A 8 23.09 9.84 0.62
CA ARG A 8 21.62 9.98 0.65
C ARG A 8 21.12 9.80 -0.77
N HIS A 9 20.36 8.75 -1.02
CA HIS A 9 19.63 8.62 -2.28
C HIS A 9 18.61 9.75 -2.31
N SER A 10 18.87 10.76 -3.15
CA SER A 10 17.93 11.83 -3.43
C SER A 10 16.69 11.22 -4.09
N LEU A 11 15.51 11.50 -3.53
CA LEU A 11 14.24 11.27 -4.21
C LEU A 11 14.28 12.06 -5.54
N PRO A 12 13.64 11.58 -6.61
CA PRO A 12 13.55 12.31 -7.86
C PRO A 12 12.95 13.70 -7.60
N GLU A 13 13.55 14.74 -8.17
CA GLU A 13 13.07 16.12 -8.04
C GLU A 13 11.65 16.22 -8.59
N ASN A 14 10.76 16.73 -7.77
CA ASN A 14 9.34 16.88 -8.03
C ASN A 14 9.11 17.97 -9.11
N ASN A 15 8.69 17.60 -10.30
CA ASN A 15 8.32 18.52 -11.36
C ASN A 15 6.92 19.12 -11.11
N GLY A 16 6.84 20.19 -10.30
CA GLY A 16 5.77 21.19 -10.42
C GLY A 16 4.38 20.88 -9.89
N GLY A 17 4.15 19.80 -9.13
CA GLY A 17 2.91 19.57 -8.40
C GLY A 17 2.88 20.35 -7.08
N ILE A 18 1.69 20.79 -6.63
CA ILE A 18 1.51 21.37 -5.29
C ILE A 18 1.78 20.24 -4.29
N LYS A 19 2.93 20.32 -3.61
CA LYS A 19 3.29 19.34 -2.56
C LYS A 19 2.43 19.60 -1.34
N MET A 20 1.66 18.57 -0.92
CA MET A 20 0.88 18.67 0.32
C MET A 20 1.78 18.60 1.55
N GLU A 21 1.42 19.34 2.60
CA GLU A 21 2.03 19.12 3.91
C GLU A 21 1.60 17.75 4.45
N PHE A 22 2.48 17.06 5.17
CA PHE A 22 2.23 15.71 5.69
C PHE A 22 0.90 15.57 6.45
N LYS A 23 0.52 16.60 7.21
CA LYS A 23 -0.77 16.65 7.92
C LYS A 23 -1.97 16.62 6.96
N GLU A 24 -1.84 17.28 5.82
CA GLU A 24 -2.87 17.32 4.78
C GLU A 24 -2.97 15.95 4.07
N VAL A 25 -1.84 15.31 3.79
CA VAL A 25 -1.80 13.95 3.21
C VAL A 25 -2.57 12.98 4.10
N ILE A 26 -2.30 12.96 5.42
CA ILE A 26 -2.98 12.10 6.38
C ILE A 26 -4.48 12.39 6.44
N ALA A 27 -4.86 13.68 6.45
CA ALA A 27 -6.25 14.09 6.59
C ALA A 27 -7.08 13.84 5.32
N ASN A 28 -6.48 14.06 4.15
CA ASN A 28 -7.17 14.02 2.87
C ASN A 28 -7.25 12.60 2.27
N ARG A 29 -6.33 11.69 2.64
CA ARG A 29 -6.38 10.30 2.19
C ARG A 29 -7.70 9.65 2.60
N TYR A 30 -8.40 9.09 1.65
CA TYR A 30 -9.64 8.33 1.90
C TYR A 30 -9.66 7.03 1.08
N SER A 31 -10.58 6.12 1.41
CA SER A 31 -10.79 4.88 0.65
C SER A 31 -11.77 5.14 -0.49
N CYS A 32 -11.25 5.28 -1.70
CA CYS A 32 -12.06 5.47 -2.91
C CYS A 32 -12.83 4.19 -3.24
N LYS A 33 -14.13 4.31 -3.49
CA LYS A 33 -15.04 3.16 -3.74
C LYS A 33 -15.65 3.17 -5.15
N LYS A 34 -15.12 3.99 -6.04
CA LYS A 34 -15.46 3.98 -7.47
C LYS A 34 -14.43 4.80 -8.24
N TYR A 35 -13.80 4.18 -9.21
CA TYR A 35 -12.74 4.79 -10.01
C TYR A 35 -13.21 5.12 -11.43
N SER A 36 -12.55 6.10 -12.06
CA SER A 36 -12.61 6.35 -13.50
C SER A 36 -11.64 5.40 -14.22
N ASP A 37 -11.73 5.36 -15.55
CA ASP A 37 -10.83 4.53 -16.39
C ASP A 37 -9.43 5.15 -16.56
N ARG A 38 -9.17 6.33 -15.96
CA ARG A 38 -7.88 7.01 -16.06
C ARG A 38 -6.80 6.19 -15.34
N GLN A 39 -5.76 5.81 -16.11
CA GLN A 39 -4.59 5.10 -15.57
C GLN A 39 -3.73 6.04 -14.70
N VAL A 40 -3.05 5.44 -13.71
CA VAL A 40 -2.02 6.14 -12.93
C VAL A 40 -0.79 6.31 -13.81
N GLU A 41 -0.24 7.51 -13.85
CA GLU A 41 0.96 7.86 -14.60
C GLU A 41 2.18 7.10 -14.05
N GLU A 42 3.11 6.73 -14.92
CA GLU A 42 4.29 5.91 -14.56
C GLU A 42 5.16 6.58 -13.48
N GLU A 43 5.32 7.91 -13.57
CA GLU A 43 6.11 8.68 -12.60
C GLU A 43 5.49 8.64 -11.20
N LYS A 44 4.17 8.76 -11.12
CA LYS A 44 3.44 8.69 -9.84
C LYS A 44 3.46 7.27 -9.27
N LEU A 45 3.26 6.27 -10.12
CA LEU A 45 3.36 4.88 -9.71
C LEU A 45 4.77 4.57 -9.18
N ALA A 46 5.81 5.04 -9.86
CA ALA A 46 7.20 4.89 -9.42
C ALA A 46 7.46 5.58 -8.07
N ALA A 47 6.90 6.78 -7.84
CA ALA A 47 6.99 7.48 -6.55
C ALA A 47 6.31 6.69 -5.43
N ILE A 48 5.11 6.15 -5.67
CA ILE A 48 4.36 5.32 -4.72
C ILE A 48 5.17 4.07 -4.35
N LEU A 49 5.67 3.33 -5.34
CA LEU A 49 6.48 2.13 -5.11
C LEU A 49 7.79 2.45 -4.38
N SER A 50 8.43 3.58 -4.70
CA SER A 50 9.64 4.06 -4.03
C SER A 50 9.39 4.39 -2.56
N ALA A 51 8.24 4.94 -2.20
CA ALA A 51 7.87 5.19 -0.82
C ALA A 51 7.75 3.87 -0.02
N GLY A 52 7.14 2.84 -0.61
CA GLY A 52 7.12 1.49 0.00
C GLY A 52 8.52 0.93 0.22
N ARG A 53 9.41 1.06 -0.76
CA ARG A 53 10.80 0.60 -0.66
C ARG A 53 11.60 1.30 0.45
N LEU A 54 11.24 2.52 0.83
CA LEU A 54 11.91 3.29 1.90
C LEU A 54 11.33 2.99 3.28
N ALA A 55 10.26 2.23 3.39
CA ALA A 55 9.66 1.86 4.66
C ALA A 55 10.62 0.99 5.49
N PRO A 56 10.62 1.12 6.82
CA PRO A 56 11.41 0.25 7.67
C PRO A 56 10.79 -1.15 7.74
N THR A 57 11.64 -2.17 7.86
CA THR A 57 11.26 -3.55 8.16
C THR A 57 12.08 -4.08 9.33
N ALA A 58 11.62 -5.12 10.00
CA ALA A 58 12.35 -5.76 11.09
C ALA A 58 13.74 -6.22 10.59
N LYS A 59 14.80 -5.79 11.26
CA LYS A 59 16.20 -6.05 10.85
C LYS A 59 16.54 -5.65 9.41
N ASN A 60 15.70 -4.84 8.77
CA ASN A 60 15.83 -4.47 7.36
C ASN A 60 15.84 -5.70 6.42
N LEU A 61 15.01 -6.71 6.73
CA LEU A 61 14.91 -7.94 5.96
C LEU A 61 14.31 -7.72 4.56
N GLN A 62 13.42 -6.75 4.42
CA GLN A 62 12.82 -6.33 3.15
C GLN A 62 12.15 -7.50 2.42
N GLU A 63 11.40 -8.31 3.16
CA GLU A 63 10.71 -9.51 2.71
C GLU A 63 9.47 -9.25 1.85
N GLN A 64 9.09 -7.98 1.68
CA GLN A 64 7.93 -7.61 0.89
C GLN A 64 8.13 -7.89 -0.60
N HIS A 65 7.02 -8.27 -1.25
CA HIS A 65 6.88 -8.30 -2.70
C HIS A 65 5.62 -7.55 -3.12
N VAL A 66 5.72 -6.68 -4.10
CA VAL A 66 4.60 -5.88 -4.60
C VAL A 66 4.37 -6.19 -6.07
N TYR A 67 3.20 -6.76 -6.37
CA TYR A 67 2.78 -7.07 -7.73
C TYR A 67 1.94 -5.94 -8.28
N VAL A 68 2.36 -5.35 -9.38
CA VAL A 68 1.62 -4.29 -10.09
C VAL A 68 0.76 -4.93 -11.18
N ILE A 69 -0.55 -4.78 -11.09
CA ILE A 69 -1.51 -5.36 -12.04
C ILE A 69 -2.27 -4.25 -12.74
N ARG A 70 -2.16 -4.22 -14.08
CA ARG A 70 -2.80 -3.23 -14.95
C ARG A 70 -3.42 -3.84 -16.21
N SER A 71 -3.07 -5.10 -16.55
CA SER A 71 -3.64 -5.75 -17.72
C SER A 71 -5.08 -6.15 -17.47
N ALA A 72 -5.95 -5.96 -18.45
CA ALA A 72 -7.36 -6.31 -18.35
C ALA A 72 -7.57 -7.80 -17.99
N GLU A 73 -6.72 -8.69 -18.52
CA GLU A 73 -6.76 -10.12 -18.21
C GLU A 73 -6.52 -10.39 -16.72
N MET A 74 -5.47 -9.80 -16.14
CA MET A 74 -5.13 -10.04 -14.73
C MET A 74 -6.11 -9.34 -13.79
N LEU A 75 -6.60 -8.14 -14.13
CA LEU A 75 -7.66 -7.46 -13.39
C LEU A 75 -8.93 -8.31 -13.35
N ALA A 76 -9.32 -8.93 -14.47
CA ALA A 76 -10.47 -9.84 -14.51
C ALA A 76 -10.27 -11.09 -13.63
N LYS A 77 -9.05 -11.62 -13.52
CA LYS A 77 -8.75 -12.71 -12.57
C LYS A 77 -8.94 -12.26 -11.13
N VAL A 78 -8.45 -11.08 -10.76
CA VAL A 78 -8.64 -10.51 -9.42
C VAL A 78 -10.13 -10.32 -9.11
N ASP A 79 -10.94 -9.86 -10.07
CA ASP A 79 -12.39 -9.70 -9.93
C ASP A 79 -13.13 -11.02 -9.62
N THR A 80 -12.51 -12.17 -9.89
CA THR A 80 -13.08 -13.48 -9.49
C THR A 80 -12.86 -13.80 -8.01
N VAL A 81 -11.93 -13.12 -7.36
CA VAL A 81 -11.54 -13.35 -5.96
C VAL A 81 -12.11 -12.28 -5.02
N THR A 82 -12.24 -11.03 -5.50
CA THR A 82 -12.81 -9.93 -4.71
C THR A 82 -13.73 -9.05 -5.55
N PRO A 83 -14.90 -8.65 -5.02
CA PRO A 83 -15.76 -7.64 -5.65
C PRO A 83 -15.30 -6.21 -5.35
N CYS A 84 -14.22 -6.03 -4.58
CA CYS A 84 -13.84 -4.75 -3.98
C CYS A 84 -12.75 -3.99 -4.73
N ARG A 85 -12.49 -4.31 -6.00
CA ARG A 85 -11.61 -3.50 -6.86
C ARG A 85 -12.25 -2.16 -7.27
N TYR A 86 -13.56 -2.02 -7.18
CA TYR A 86 -14.30 -0.78 -7.44
C TYR A 86 -14.03 -0.13 -8.82
N GLY A 87 -13.57 -0.94 -9.80
CA GLY A 87 -13.20 -0.46 -11.13
C GLY A 87 -11.81 0.20 -11.21
N ALA A 88 -10.97 0.07 -10.18
CA ALA A 88 -9.60 0.61 -10.21
C ALA A 88 -8.82 0.06 -11.42
N PRO A 89 -8.20 0.93 -12.23
CA PRO A 89 -7.46 0.52 -13.43
C PRO A 89 -6.05 0.01 -13.12
N THR A 90 -5.56 0.26 -11.92
CA THR A 90 -4.28 -0.22 -11.40
C THR A 90 -4.49 -0.77 -10.00
N ILE A 91 -3.91 -1.93 -9.71
CA ILE A 91 -3.86 -2.46 -8.34
C ILE A 91 -2.45 -2.91 -7.98
N LEU A 92 -2.13 -2.81 -6.71
CA LEU A 92 -0.95 -3.42 -6.12
C LEU A 92 -1.40 -4.57 -5.22
N VAL A 93 -0.87 -5.76 -5.44
CA VAL A 93 -1.01 -6.86 -4.48
C VAL A 93 0.26 -6.87 -3.64
N VAL A 94 0.10 -6.66 -2.34
CA VAL A 94 1.22 -6.64 -1.38
C VAL A 94 1.29 -8.00 -0.72
N ALA A 95 2.43 -8.64 -0.86
CA ALA A 95 2.76 -9.92 -0.27
C ALA A 95 4.10 -9.84 0.47
N TYR A 96 4.44 -10.87 1.22
CA TYR A 96 5.73 -11.00 1.89
C TYR A 96 6.19 -12.48 1.87
N ASP A 97 7.51 -12.67 1.89
CA ASP A 97 8.15 -13.99 1.98
C ASP A 97 8.10 -14.50 3.43
N SER A 98 7.21 -15.44 3.72
CA SER A 98 7.04 -16.06 5.04
C SER A 98 8.24 -16.93 5.46
N GLY A 99 9.19 -17.20 4.56
CA GLY A 99 10.46 -17.86 4.88
C GLY A 99 11.57 -16.90 5.33
N ASN A 100 11.37 -15.57 5.24
CA ASN A 100 12.39 -14.56 5.54
C ASN A 100 11.94 -13.53 6.59
N GLU A 101 11.06 -13.91 7.48
CA GLU A 101 10.51 -13.05 8.51
C GLU A 101 11.39 -12.99 9.77
N PHE A 102 11.30 -11.88 10.52
CA PHE A 102 11.86 -11.83 11.87
C PHE A 102 10.92 -12.51 12.85
N THR A 103 11.40 -13.56 13.50
CA THR A 103 10.65 -14.21 14.59
C THR A 103 10.91 -13.49 15.90
N TYR A 104 9.84 -13.07 16.58
CA TYR A 104 9.92 -12.41 17.88
C TYR A 104 10.46 -13.35 18.96
N PRO A 105 11.18 -12.81 19.98
CA PRO A 105 11.58 -13.59 21.13
C PRO A 105 10.38 -14.34 21.75
N GLY A 106 10.53 -15.66 21.92
CA GLY A 106 9.45 -16.53 22.38
C GLY A 106 8.71 -17.28 21.26
N GLY A 107 9.02 -17.01 19.98
CA GLY A 107 8.59 -17.81 18.82
C GLY A 107 7.09 -17.86 18.56
N LYS A 108 6.31 -16.88 19.07
CA LYS A 108 4.84 -16.87 18.95
C LYS A 108 4.30 -15.94 17.87
N ARG A 109 5.16 -15.14 17.28
CA ARG A 109 4.82 -14.11 16.30
C ARG A 109 6.03 -13.84 15.40
N ASP A 110 5.77 -13.43 14.18
CA ASP A 110 6.72 -12.97 13.18
C ASP A 110 6.42 -11.53 12.75
N SER A 111 7.26 -10.95 11.90
CA SER A 111 7.14 -9.56 11.46
C SER A 111 6.44 -9.39 10.10
N GLY A 112 6.20 -10.45 9.33
CA GLY A 112 5.80 -10.35 7.94
C GLY A 112 4.56 -9.47 7.71
N THR A 113 3.48 -9.75 8.44
CA THR A 113 2.25 -8.93 8.39
C THR A 113 2.50 -7.48 8.84
N GLU A 114 3.35 -7.24 9.88
CA GLU A 114 3.66 -5.89 10.35
C GLU A 114 4.44 -5.11 9.31
N ASP A 115 5.54 -5.69 8.83
CA ASP A 115 6.44 -5.06 7.87
C ASP A 115 5.71 -4.75 6.56
N ALA A 116 4.95 -5.71 6.03
CA ALA A 116 4.12 -5.51 4.85
C ALA A 116 3.04 -4.41 5.05
N THR A 117 2.46 -4.31 6.27
CA THR A 117 1.51 -3.24 6.63
C THR A 117 2.19 -1.87 6.66
N ILE A 118 3.40 -1.75 7.19
CA ILE A 118 4.17 -0.51 7.22
C ILE A 118 4.47 -0.06 5.79
N ILE A 119 4.91 -0.97 4.94
CA ILE A 119 5.21 -0.73 3.52
C ILE A 119 3.95 -0.25 2.78
N ALA A 120 2.83 -0.96 2.91
CA ALA A 120 1.56 -0.59 2.30
C ALA A 120 1.06 0.77 2.80
N THR A 121 1.28 1.10 4.07
CA THR A 121 0.93 2.41 4.64
C THR A 121 1.77 3.53 4.02
N HIS A 122 3.07 3.34 3.80
CA HIS A 122 3.90 4.32 3.09
C HIS A 122 3.40 4.55 1.67
N MET A 123 3.08 3.48 0.95
CA MET A 123 2.56 3.58 -0.42
C MET A 123 1.21 4.29 -0.50
N ILE A 124 0.28 4.02 0.42
CA ILE A 124 -1.05 4.64 0.38
C ILE A 124 -0.99 6.15 0.73
N LEU A 125 -0.05 6.55 1.60
CA LEU A 125 0.19 7.96 1.89
C LEU A 125 0.89 8.65 0.71
N ALA A 126 1.86 8.00 0.08
CA ALA A 126 2.50 8.52 -1.12
C ALA A 126 1.50 8.67 -2.28
N ALA A 127 0.55 7.74 -2.44
CA ALA A 127 -0.52 7.87 -3.42
C ALA A 127 -1.33 9.15 -3.19
N ALA A 128 -1.69 9.45 -1.94
CA ALA A 128 -2.40 10.69 -1.61
C ALA A 128 -1.55 11.95 -1.88
N ASP A 129 -0.25 11.93 -1.57
CA ASP A 129 0.68 13.04 -1.87
C ASP A 129 0.81 13.30 -3.38
N GLU A 130 0.78 12.24 -4.19
CA GLU A 130 0.80 12.29 -5.65
C GLU A 130 -0.58 12.64 -6.26
N GLY A 131 -1.62 12.84 -5.44
CA GLY A 131 -2.99 13.09 -5.89
C GLY A 131 -3.60 11.88 -6.60
N VAL A 132 -3.21 10.66 -6.21
CA VAL A 132 -3.78 9.39 -6.66
C VAL A 132 -4.69 8.85 -5.57
N ASP A 133 -5.95 8.56 -5.92
CA ASP A 133 -6.90 7.94 -5.01
C ASP A 133 -6.56 6.47 -4.81
N SER A 134 -6.82 5.99 -3.59
CA SER A 134 -6.50 4.61 -3.21
C SER A 134 -7.58 3.98 -2.34
N CYS A 135 -7.58 2.65 -2.29
CA CYS A 135 -8.36 1.89 -1.32
C CYS A 135 -7.57 0.68 -0.84
N TRP A 136 -7.49 0.51 0.48
CA TRP A 136 -7.03 -0.72 1.11
C TRP A 136 -8.14 -1.77 1.09
N VAL A 137 -7.91 -2.92 0.48
CA VAL A 137 -8.88 -4.01 0.33
C VAL A 137 -8.36 -5.26 1.02
N ASN A 138 -9.16 -5.77 1.97
CA ASN A 138 -8.94 -7.06 2.66
C ASN A 138 -10.11 -8.04 2.47
N PHE A 139 -11.12 -7.67 1.69
CA PHE A 139 -12.27 -8.55 1.46
C PHE A 139 -12.00 -9.53 0.32
N PHE A 140 -11.12 -10.50 0.57
CA PHE A 140 -10.77 -11.60 -0.32
C PHE A 140 -10.16 -12.74 0.50
N ASP A 141 -10.03 -13.92 -0.12
CA ASP A 141 -9.28 -15.05 0.40
C ASP A 141 -7.80 -14.93 -0.05
N PRO A 142 -6.82 -14.75 0.87
CA PRO A 142 -5.42 -14.55 0.52
C PRO A 142 -4.79 -15.75 -0.22
N GLU A 143 -5.11 -16.98 0.18
CA GLU A 143 -4.58 -18.18 -0.47
C GLU A 143 -5.11 -18.28 -1.90
N LYS A 144 -6.42 -18.07 -2.09
CA LYS A 144 -7.04 -18.05 -3.41
C LYS A 144 -6.50 -16.92 -4.30
N MET A 145 -6.17 -15.76 -3.72
CA MET A 145 -5.53 -14.67 -4.47
C MET A 145 -4.15 -15.09 -4.95
N ALA A 146 -3.33 -15.66 -4.08
CA ALA A 146 -2.00 -16.17 -4.42
C ALA A 146 -2.07 -17.23 -5.53
N GLU A 147 -2.95 -18.21 -5.42
CA GLU A 147 -3.18 -19.23 -6.44
C GLU A 147 -3.63 -18.63 -7.77
N THR A 148 -4.60 -17.71 -7.76
CA THR A 148 -5.15 -17.07 -8.96
C THR A 148 -4.11 -16.27 -9.73
N LEU A 149 -3.16 -15.65 -9.01
CA LEU A 149 -2.07 -14.87 -9.56
C LEU A 149 -0.82 -15.71 -9.87
N GLY A 150 -0.75 -16.96 -9.39
CA GLY A 150 0.38 -17.85 -9.56
C GLY A 150 1.60 -17.40 -8.77
N LEU A 151 1.40 -16.88 -7.55
CA LEU A 151 2.49 -16.41 -6.70
C LEU A 151 3.32 -17.59 -6.16
N PRO A 152 4.59 -17.35 -5.76
CA PRO A 152 5.42 -18.33 -5.09
C PRO A 152 4.75 -18.89 -3.82
N ALA A 153 4.96 -20.17 -3.52
CA ALA A 153 4.32 -20.84 -2.39
C ALA A 153 4.79 -20.33 -1.00
N ASN A 154 5.89 -19.61 -0.95
CA ASN A 154 6.42 -18.98 0.26
C ASN A 154 5.96 -17.52 0.41
N GLU A 155 5.12 -17.01 -0.48
CA GLU A 155 4.59 -15.66 -0.38
C GLU A 155 3.15 -15.66 0.15
N GLU A 156 2.93 -14.86 1.18
CA GLU A 156 1.62 -14.64 1.77
C GLU A 156 1.07 -13.26 1.37
N VAL A 157 -0.16 -13.24 0.86
CA VAL A 157 -0.81 -11.99 0.43
C VAL A 157 -1.40 -11.27 1.64
N LEU A 158 -0.91 -10.04 1.90
CA LEU A 158 -1.44 -9.18 2.94
C LEU A 158 -2.73 -8.48 2.51
N MET A 159 -2.69 -7.78 1.35
CA MET A 159 -3.78 -6.91 0.92
C MET A 159 -3.71 -6.59 -0.58
N VAL A 160 -4.81 -6.09 -1.10
CA VAL A 160 -4.87 -5.45 -2.42
C VAL A 160 -5.04 -3.94 -2.21
N MET A 161 -4.23 -3.14 -2.90
CA MET A 161 -4.33 -1.67 -2.93
C MET A 161 -4.86 -1.25 -4.30
N ASP A 162 -6.08 -0.75 -4.33
CA ASP A 162 -6.63 -0.10 -5.51
C ASP A 162 -5.97 1.26 -5.71
N LEU A 163 -5.60 1.60 -6.94
CA LEU A 163 -5.02 2.89 -7.33
C LEU A 163 -5.71 3.42 -8.59
N GLY A 164 -5.96 4.71 -8.62
CA GLY A 164 -6.56 5.40 -9.75
C GLY A 164 -7.05 6.79 -9.39
N TYR A 165 -8.05 7.25 -10.09
CA TYR A 165 -8.69 8.54 -9.85
C TYR A 165 -10.18 8.33 -9.65
N ALA A 166 -10.77 8.97 -8.66
CA ALA A 166 -12.19 8.86 -8.36
C ALA A 166 -13.04 9.21 -9.60
N ALA A 167 -14.12 8.47 -9.80
CA ALA A 167 -15.11 8.83 -10.80
C ALA A 167 -15.82 10.15 -10.38
N GLU A 168 -16.43 10.84 -11.34
CA GLU A 168 -17.13 12.08 -11.09
C GLU A 168 -18.17 11.95 -9.95
N GLY A 169 -18.14 12.92 -9.04
CA GLY A 169 -19.05 12.96 -7.88
C GLY A 169 -18.72 11.98 -6.74
N VAL A 170 -17.60 11.24 -6.83
CA VAL A 170 -17.16 10.32 -5.78
C VAL A 170 -16.21 11.01 -4.82
N GLY A 171 -16.40 10.76 -3.52
CA GLY A 171 -15.57 11.29 -2.44
C GLY A 171 -15.57 10.39 -1.22
N PRO A 172 -15.06 10.90 -0.08
CA PRO A 172 -15.02 10.15 1.17
C PRO A 172 -16.42 9.70 1.62
N LEU A 173 -16.49 8.50 2.20
CA LEU A 173 -17.73 8.02 2.84
C LEU A 173 -18.07 8.85 4.08
N PRO A 174 -19.35 8.92 4.49
CA PRO A 174 -19.78 9.75 5.63
C PRO A 174 -19.05 9.47 6.95
N ASN A 175 -18.58 8.24 7.16
CA ASN A 175 -17.83 7.83 8.36
C ASN A 175 -16.32 8.07 8.24
N HIS A 176 -15.83 8.63 7.14
CA HIS A 176 -14.39 8.82 6.91
C HIS A 176 -13.72 9.66 8.01
N SER A 177 -14.37 10.70 8.50
CA SER A 177 -13.85 11.58 9.54
C SER A 177 -14.18 11.10 10.98
N SER A 178 -14.95 10.02 11.14
CA SER A 178 -15.28 9.49 12.47
C SER A 178 -14.04 8.90 13.12
N ARG A 179 -13.74 9.37 14.33
CA ARG A 179 -12.62 8.87 15.16
C ARG A 179 -13.08 8.77 16.61
N LYS A 180 -12.53 7.78 17.31
CA LYS A 180 -12.60 7.74 18.77
C LYS A 180 -11.85 8.93 19.35
N ALA A 181 -12.23 9.37 20.56
CA ALA A 181 -11.45 10.34 21.31
C ALA A 181 -10.05 9.77 21.61
N LEU A 182 -9.07 10.66 21.73
CA LEU A 182 -7.66 10.22 21.91
C LEU A 182 -7.52 9.42 23.21
N GLU A 183 -8.24 9.82 24.25
CA GLU A 183 -8.27 9.19 25.58
C GLU A 183 -8.81 7.76 25.58
N GLU A 184 -9.58 7.38 24.56
CA GLU A 184 -10.06 6.00 24.38
C GLU A 184 -9.00 5.05 23.81
N THR A 185 -7.94 5.60 23.22
CA THR A 185 -6.92 4.83 22.50
C THR A 185 -5.51 5.05 23.03
N VAL A 186 -5.30 6.02 23.92
CA VAL A 186 -4.01 6.37 24.49
C VAL A 186 -4.10 6.38 26.02
N THR A 187 -3.18 5.68 26.66
CA THR A 187 -3.02 5.67 28.12
C THR A 187 -1.61 6.11 28.48
N TYR A 188 -1.49 7.08 29.38
CA TYR A 188 -0.21 7.49 29.97
C TYR A 188 0.07 6.65 31.22
N LEU A 189 1.24 6.00 31.31
CA LEU A 189 1.68 5.15 32.43
C LEU A 189 2.81 5.83 33.21
#